data_3292b3872057504a9e1aaeaa8114bb66
#
_entry.id   3292b3872057504a9e1aaeaa8114bb66
#
_cell.length_a   1.000
_cell.length_b   1.000
_cell.length_c   1.000
_cell.angle_alpha   90.00
_cell.angle_beta   90.00
_cell.angle_gamma   90.00
#
_symmetry.space_group_name_H-M   'P 1'
#
loop_
_entity.id
_entity.type
_entity.pdbx_description
1 polymer ?
#
loop_
_entity_poly.entity_id
_entity_poly.type
_entity_poly.pdbx_seq_one_letter_code
_entity_poly.pdbx_strand_id
1 'polypeptide(L)'
;MPESTKSESTMSETYRHFTRLFPYPHERIAVGAPATDAMARYDELAQLVHTERFVPFFLNLTDTVRESMVIPVSLEHDIIDDGETLTPEQVSAYTRAILQRYRTARDAASAEEYGSAAIAQQLRRVMDDGEEANEDDPDDFNLNKLMGEFMSSDFLPDEEPEDDAPCLCALLRYELVDEEDKGEMLLLQIPTDDPADIPAYLPFGGWNDCPDAETQLAFTHYWREKYGAIPAALDGADCLEFLVERPVTDPVEAKNLAVEQFAFCSDLPFQVFEDFEQLTEFIHQSRQWYFWWD
;
A
#
# COMPACT_ATOMS: atom_id res chain seq x y z
N MET A 1 -32.07 13.44 -38.68
CA MET A 1 -31.82 14.00 -37.36
C MET A 1 -30.74 13.13 -36.73
N PRO A 2 -29.50 13.54 -36.63
CA PRO A 2 -28.51 12.80 -35.88
C PRO A 2 -28.69 13.12 -34.40
N GLU A 3 -28.95 12.13 -33.58
CA GLU A 3 -28.91 12.25 -32.13
C GLU A 3 -27.47 12.48 -31.67
N SER A 4 -27.35 13.61 -31.16
CA SER A 4 -26.28 14.30 -30.49
C SER A 4 -25.64 13.49 -29.37
N THR A 5 -24.31 13.43 -29.41
CA THR A 5 -23.38 13.64 -28.29
C THR A 5 -23.90 13.26 -26.90
N LYS A 6 -23.58 12.04 -26.47
CA LYS A 6 -23.50 11.71 -25.05
C LYS A 6 -22.34 12.49 -24.44
N SER A 7 -22.70 13.22 -23.40
CA SER A 7 -21.90 14.04 -22.54
C SER A 7 -20.45 13.56 -22.35
N GLU A 8 -19.51 14.45 -22.62
CA GLU A 8 -18.24 14.50 -21.91
C GLU A 8 -18.60 14.61 -20.42
N SER A 9 -18.44 13.55 -19.67
CA SER A 9 -18.53 13.55 -18.22
C SER A 9 -17.59 14.66 -17.75
N THR A 10 -18.13 15.66 -17.08
CA THR A 10 -17.33 16.75 -16.51
C THR A 10 -16.36 16.11 -15.52
N MET A 11 -15.06 16.15 -15.81
CA MET A 11 -14.02 15.60 -14.94
C MET A 11 -14.15 16.21 -13.55
N SER A 12 -14.04 15.38 -12.49
CA SER A 12 -14.12 15.86 -11.12
C SER A 12 -13.00 16.87 -10.82
N GLU A 13 -13.20 17.72 -9.84
CA GLU A 13 -12.18 18.65 -9.39
C GLU A 13 -10.96 17.90 -8.84
N THR A 14 -11.21 16.86 -8.07
CA THR A 14 -10.22 15.92 -7.53
C THR A 14 -9.32 15.37 -8.62
N TYR A 15 -9.93 14.84 -9.71
CA TYR A 15 -9.19 14.31 -10.84
C TYR A 15 -8.29 15.36 -11.52
N ARG A 16 -8.85 16.55 -11.75
CA ARG A 16 -8.08 17.65 -12.38
C ARG A 16 -6.92 18.10 -11.51
N HIS A 17 -7.14 18.18 -10.18
CA HIS A 17 -6.08 18.56 -9.24
C HIS A 17 -5.00 17.48 -9.17
N PHE A 18 -5.40 16.21 -8.99
CA PHE A 18 -4.46 15.08 -8.96
C PHE A 18 -3.61 15.01 -10.23
N THR A 19 -4.22 14.99 -11.41
CA THR A 19 -3.49 14.86 -12.68
C THR A 19 -2.62 16.07 -13.02
N ARG A 20 -2.90 17.25 -12.45
CA ARG A 20 -2.03 18.41 -12.50
C ARG A 20 -0.76 18.20 -11.69
N LEU A 21 -0.85 17.63 -10.49
CA LEU A 21 0.28 17.43 -9.58
C LEU A 21 1.08 16.16 -9.90
N PHE A 22 0.39 15.12 -10.29
CA PHE A 22 0.93 13.80 -10.63
C PHE A 22 0.63 13.49 -12.11
N PRO A 23 1.37 14.08 -13.06
CA PRO A 23 1.05 13.98 -14.49
C PRO A 23 1.50 12.64 -15.09
N TYR A 24 1.14 11.55 -14.43
CA TYR A 24 1.46 10.21 -14.90
C TYR A 24 0.48 9.77 -16.00
N PRO A 25 0.97 9.08 -17.05
CA PRO A 25 0.06 8.43 -18.00
C PRO A 25 -0.86 7.45 -17.27
N HIS A 26 -2.13 7.39 -17.69
CA HIS A 26 -3.10 6.52 -17.04
C HIS A 26 -4.30 6.20 -17.94
N GLU A 27 -4.97 5.13 -17.58
CA GLU A 27 -6.27 4.73 -18.13
C GLU A 27 -7.31 4.84 -17.01
N ARG A 28 -8.53 5.26 -17.36
CA ARG A 28 -9.66 5.26 -16.41
C ARG A 28 -10.40 3.94 -16.56
N ILE A 29 -10.57 3.22 -15.46
CA ILE A 29 -11.38 2.02 -15.43
C ILE A 29 -12.84 2.43 -15.42
N ALA A 30 -13.62 1.90 -16.35
CA ALA A 30 -15.05 2.23 -16.44
C ALA A 30 -15.82 1.68 -15.23
N VAL A 31 -16.78 2.44 -14.76
CA VAL A 31 -17.71 1.98 -13.71
C VAL A 31 -18.40 0.70 -14.16
N GLY A 32 -18.41 -0.33 -13.31
CA GLY A 32 -18.98 -1.64 -13.62
C GLY A 32 -18.14 -2.50 -14.57
N ALA A 33 -16.90 -2.10 -14.87
CA ALA A 33 -15.98 -2.99 -15.56
C ALA A 33 -15.65 -4.18 -14.66
N PRO A 34 -15.62 -5.41 -15.20
CA PRO A 34 -15.21 -6.58 -14.43
C PRO A 34 -13.79 -6.42 -13.86
N ALA A 35 -13.58 -6.78 -12.60
CA ALA A 35 -12.27 -6.75 -11.95
C ALA A 35 -11.24 -7.59 -12.73
N THR A 36 -11.66 -8.72 -13.28
CA THR A 36 -10.83 -9.58 -14.13
C THR A 36 -10.31 -8.90 -15.39
N ASP A 37 -11.11 -8.03 -16.03
CA ASP A 37 -10.70 -7.30 -17.23
C ASP A 37 -9.68 -6.22 -16.87
N ALA A 38 -9.87 -5.56 -15.72
CA ALA A 38 -8.91 -4.58 -15.20
C ALA A 38 -7.57 -5.27 -14.84
N MET A 39 -7.61 -6.43 -14.17
CA MET A 39 -6.41 -7.22 -13.89
C MET A 39 -5.69 -7.69 -15.17
N ALA A 40 -6.42 -8.17 -16.17
CA ALA A 40 -5.83 -8.53 -17.46
C ALA A 40 -5.10 -7.36 -18.11
N ARG A 41 -5.68 -6.14 -18.00
CA ARG A 41 -5.03 -4.93 -18.50
C ARG A 41 -3.79 -4.54 -17.70
N TYR A 42 -3.82 -4.70 -16.38
CA TYR A 42 -2.65 -4.54 -15.52
C TYR A 42 -1.51 -5.48 -15.95
N ASP A 43 -1.82 -6.76 -16.17
CA ASP A 43 -0.84 -7.77 -16.57
C ASP A 43 -0.21 -7.47 -17.92
N GLU A 44 -0.99 -6.96 -18.90
CA GLU A 44 -0.46 -6.48 -20.16
C GLU A 44 0.55 -5.36 -19.98
N LEU A 45 0.25 -4.37 -19.13
CA LEU A 45 1.14 -3.26 -18.84
C LEU A 45 2.37 -3.70 -18.03
N ALA A 46 2.20 -4.62 -17.10
CA ALA A 46 3.30 -5.16 -16.29
C ALA A 46 4.39 -5.84 -17.13
N GLN A 47 4.02 -6.45 -18.27
CA GLN A 47 4.98 -7.02 -19.21
C GLN A 47 5.87 -5.96 -19.91
N LEU A 48 5.46 -4.69 -19.90
CA LEU A 48 6.18 -3.58 -20.53
C LEU A 48 7.13 -2.85 -19.58
N VAL A 49 7.12 -3.13 -18.29
CA VAL A 49 7.90 -2.44 -17.24
C VAL A 49 9.36 -2.24 -17.64
N HIS A 50 10.02 -3.29 -18.09
CA HIS A 50 11.45 -3.25 -18.43
C HIS A 50 11.78 -2.52 -19.73
N THR A 51 10.81 -2.39 -20.64
CA THR A 51 11.03 -1.76 -21.96
C THR A 51 10.60 -0.30 -21.97
N GLU A 52 9.49 0.02 -21.31
CA GLU A 52 8.88 1.35 -21.31
C GLU A 52 9.17 2.15 -20.04
N ARG A 53 9.80 1.52 -19.03
CA ARG A 53 10.23 2.12 -17.77
C ARG A 53 9.11 2.79 -17.00
N PHE A 54 8.01 2.09 -16.83
CA PHE A 54 6.93 2.46 -15.90
C PHE A 54 6.43 1.22 -15.16
N VAL A 55 5.79 1.43 -14.03
CA VAL A 55 5.11 0.39 -13.24
C VAL A 55 3.62 0.68 -13.25
N PRO A 56 2.75 -0.30 -13.60
CA PRO A 56 1.31 -0.14 -13.48
C PRO A 56 0.90 -0.14 -12.00
N PHE A 57 -0.09 0.69 -11.66
CA PHE A 57 -0.61 0.80 -10.30
C PHE A 57 -2.06 1.26 -10.33
N PHE A 58 -2.94 0.58 -9.59
CA PHE A 58 -4.33 1.02 -9.43
C PHE A 58 -4.47 2.06 -8.34
N LEU A 59 -5.21 3.11 -8.64
CA LEU A 59 -5.54 4.16 -7.70
C LEU A 59 -7.05 4.43 -7.75
N ASN A 60 -7.77 4.14 -6.66
CA ASN A 60 -9.11 4.65 -6.49
C ASN A 60 -9.05 6.07 -5.95
N LEU A 61 -9.10 7.03 -6.87
CA LEU A 61 -8.92 8.45 -6.57
C LEU A 61 -10.18 9.04 -5.95
N THR A 62 -10.08 9.42 -4.68
CA THR A 62 -11.05 10.21 -3.92
C THR A 62 -10.41 11.51 -3.43
N ASP A 63 -11.19 12.42 -2.85
CA ASP A 63 -10.64 13.63 -2.22
C ASP A 63 -9.68 13.28 -1.09
N THR A 64 -10.02 12.29 -0.25
CA THR A 64 -9.19 11.83 0.86
C THR A 64 -7.85 11.26 0.38
N VAL A 65 -7.86 10.45 -0.69
CA VAL A 65 -6.63 9.92 -1.31
C VAL A 65 -5.75 11.06 -1.82
N ARG A 66 -6.34 12.02 -2.54
CA ARG A 66 -5.61 13.19 -3.03
C ARG A 66 -4.97 13.97 -1.89
N GLU A 67 -5.72 14.22 -0.82
CA GLU A 67 -5.24 14.95 0.35
C GLU A 67 -4.11 14.21 1.05
N SER A 68 -4.23 12.90 1.26
CA SER A 68 -3.19 12.08 1.89
C SER A 68 -1.85 12.12 1.13
N MET A 69 -1.89 12.22 -0.20
CA MET A 69 -0.69 12.33 -1.03
C MET A 69 -0.11 13.75 -1.09
N VAL A 70 -0.95 14.75 -0.95
CA VAL A 70 -0.55 16.17 -1.01
C VAL A 70 0.10 16.63 0.29
N ILE A 71 -0.39 16.15 1.43
CA ILE A 71 0.09 16.57 2.76
C ILE A 71 1.59 16.35 2.95
N PRO A 72 2.19 15.17 2.69
CA PRO A 72 3.62 14.96 2.87
C PRO A 72 4.48 15.90 2.02
N VAL A 73 4.04 16.14 0.78
CA VAL A 73 4.73 17.05 -0.15
C VAL A 73 4.62 18.50 0.32
N SER A 74 3.45 18.90 0.81
CA SER A 74 3.21 20.24 1.34
C SER A 74 4.07 20.54 2.56
N LEU A 75 4.19 19.58 3.49
CA LEU A 75 5.03 19.68 4.67
C LEU A 75 6.51 19.84 4.33
N GLU A 76 7.03 19.08 3.37
CA GLU A 76 8.43 19.19 2.90
C GLU A 76 8.74 20.57 2.30
N HIS A 77 7.72 21.27 1.78
CA HIS A 77 7.87 22.58 1.13
C HIS A 77 7.31 23.77 1.93
N ASP A 78 6.97 23.57 3.21
CA ASP A 78 6.35 24.58 4.09
C ASP A 78 5.07 25.21 3.48
N ILE A 79 4.27 24.43 2.76
CA ILE A 79 3.00 24.86 2.14
C ILE A 79 1.85 24.53 3.10
N ILE A 80 0.98 25.52 3.37
CA ILE A 80 -0.12 25.42 4.35
C ILE A 80 -1.53 25.59 3.76
N ASP A 81 -1.66 25.54 2.45
CA ASP A 81 -2.93 25.78 1.71
C ASP A 81 -3.53 24.51 1.12
N ASP A 82 -3.46 23.40 1.82
CA ASP A 82 -3.96 22.08 1.38
C ASP A 82 -3.45 21.65 -0.01
N GLY A 83 -2.26 22.13 -0.37
CA GLY A 83 -1.59 21.83 -1.63
C GLY A 83 -2.15 22.57 -2.86
N GLU A 84 -3.00 23.59 -2.70
CA GLU A 84 -3.52 24.38 -3.82
C GLU A 84 -2.40 25.03 -4.64
N THR A 85 -1.37 25.54 -3.96
CA THR A 85 -0.22 26.19 -4.61
C THR A 85 0.91 25.21 -4.98
N LEU A 86 0.79 23.92 -4.64
CA LEU A 86 1.75 22.91 -5.07
C LEU A 86 1.90 22.85 -6.59
N THR A 87 3.13 22.61 -7.02
CA THR A 87 3.47 22.43 -8.43
C THR A 87 3.97 21.01 -8.71
N PRO A 88 3.85 20.52 -9.95
CA PRO A 88 4.42 19.22 -10.34
C PRO A 88 5.94 19.13 -10.13
N GLU A 89 6.64 20.26 -10.22
CA GLU A 89 8.09 20.33 -9.98
C GLU A 89 8.42 20.08 -8.51
N GLN A 90 7.59 20.56 -7.56
CA GLN A 90 7.75 20.31 -6.13
C GLN A 90 7.45 18.85 -5.80
N VAL A 91 6.39 18.26 -6.35
CA VAL A 91 6.11 16.83 -6.25
C VAL A 91 7.31 16.01 -6.77
N SER A 92 7.84 16.33 -7.94
CA SER A 92 9.02 15.67 -8.51
C SER A 92 10.28 15.87 -7.67
N ALA A 93 10.42 17.02 -7.01
CA ALA A 93 11.55 17.30 -6.10
C ALA A 93 11.45 16.45 -4.84
N TYR A 94 10.25 16.33 -4.27
CA TYR A 94 9.95 15.45 -3.13
C TYR A 94 10.30 13.98 -3.46
N THR A 95 9.78 13.45 -4.57
CA THR A 95 10.08 12.08 -5.03
C THR A 95 11.59 11.84 -5.11
N ARG A 96 12.34 12.74 -5.74
CA ARG A 96 13.80 12.61 -5.84
C ARG A 96 14.50 12.67 -4.48
N ALA A 97 14.03 13.53 -3.58
CA ALA A 97 14.61 13.67 -2.23
C ALA A 97 14.41 12.39 -1.41
N ILE A 98 13.19 11.84 -1.39
CA ILE A 98 12.87 10.59 -0.69
C ILE A 98 13.72 9.43 -1.23
N LEU A 99 13.73 9.24 -2.55
CA LEU A 99 14.53 8.19 -3.19
C LEU A 99 16.04 8.37 -2.92
N GLN A 100 16.54 9.59 -2.86
CA GLN A 100 17.94 9.84 -2.54
C GLN A 100 18.24 9.53 -1.07
N ARG A 101 17.38 9.90 -0.13
CA ARG A 101 17.51 9.53 1.29
C ARG A 101 17.54 8.02 1.47
N TYR A 102 16.56 7.32 0.90
CA TYR A 102 16.48 5.86 0.92
C TYR A 102 17.76 5.20 0.36
N ARG A 103 18.20 5.60 -0.86
CA ARG A 103 19.39 5.03 -1.50
C ARG A 103 20.65 5.27 -0.68
N THR A 104 20.79 6.45 -0.09
CA THR A 104 21.93 6.78 0.77
C THR A 104 21.95 5.92 2.03
N ALA A 105 20.81 5.69 2.66
CA ALA A 105 20.67 4.84 3.83
C ALA A 105 20.95 3.37 3.50
N ARG A 106 20.39 2.88 2.38
CA ARG A 106 20.61 1.51 1.90
C ARG A 106 22.06 1.26 1.48
N ASP A 107 22.73 2.22 0.84
CA ASP A 107 24.13 2.06 0.40
C ASP A 107 25.12 2.00 1.60
N ALA A 108 24.69 2.47 2.79
CA ALA A 108 25.43 2.33 4.04
C ALA A 108 25.27 0.94 4.70
N ALA A 109 24.26 0.17 4.25
CA ALA A 109 23.94 -1.20 4.68
C ALA A 109 23.47 -1.98 3.44
N SER A 110 23.21 -3.29 3.54
CA SER A 110 22.48 -4.00 2.48
C SER A 110 20.99 -3.61 2.51
N ALA A 111 20.23 -3.87 1.43
CA ALA A 111 18.78 -3.64 1.43
C ALA A 111 18.08 -4.50 2.50
N GLU A 112 18.57 -5.74 2.71
CA GLU A 112 18.09 -6.63 3.77
C GLU A 112 18.36 -6.07 5.16
N GLU A 113 19.57 -5.59 5.44
CA GLU A 113 19.93 -5.02 6.75
C GLU A 113 19.15 -3.73 7.02
N TYR A 114 19.00 -2.86 6.02
CA TYR A 114 18.24 -1.63 6.16
C TYR A 114 16.73 -1.91 6.35
N GLY A 115 16.15 -2.81 5.56
CA GLY A 115 14.75 -3.22 5.69
C GLY A 115 14.46 -3.88 7.04
N SER A 116 15.28 -4.84 7.46
CA SER A 116 15.15 -5.49 8.76
C SER A 116 15.27 -4.51 9.93
N ALA A 117 16.15 -3.51 9.82
CA ALA A 117 16.28 -2.46 10.84
C ALA A 117 15.04 -1.55 10.89
N ALA A 118 14.46 -1.20 9.73
CA ALA A 118 13.22 -0.42 9.65
C ALA A 118 12.03 -1.18 10.25
N ILE A 119 11.89 -2.48 9.92
CA ILE A 119 10.88 -3.36 10.52
C ILE A 119 11.03 -3.41 12.03
N ALA A 120 12.24 -3.66 12.53
CA ALA A 120 12.50 -3.71 13.97
C ALA A 120 12.27 -2.37 14.68
N GLN A 121 12.52 -1.25 14.00
CA GLN A 121 12.22 0.08 14.54
C GLN A 121 10.70 0.33 14.59
N GLN A 122 9.99 0.03 13.52
CA GLN A 122 8.55 0.22 13.46
C GLN A 122 7.83 -0.70 14.44
N LEU A 123 8.26 -1.97 14.55
CA LEU A 123 7.71 -2.90 15.53
C LEU A 123 7.89 -2.36 16.97
N ARG A 124 9.06 -1.83 17.32
CA ARG A 124 9.25 -1.20 18.64
C ARG A 124 8.30 -0.04 18.86
N ARG A 125 8.12 0.84 17.86
CA ARG A 125 7.19 1.96 17.95
C ARG A 125 5.77 1.48 18.25
N VAL A 126 5.25 0.53 17.47
CA VAL A 126 3.91 -0.02 17.67
C VAL A 126 3.77 -0.71 19.04
N MET A 127 4.83 -1.40 19.49
CA MET A 127 4.82 -2.05 20.80
C MET A 127 4.87 -1.05 21.95
N ASP A 128 5.67 0.03 21.83
CA ASP A 128 5.77 1.09 22.86
C ASP A 128 4.46 1.89 22.97
N ASP A 129 3.81 2.20 21.85
CA ASP A 129 2.50 2.88 21.82
C ASP A 129 1.39 2.01 22.48
N GLY A 130 1.51 0.68 22.40
CA GLY A 130 0.62 -0.28 23.07
C GLY A 130 0.91 -0.50 24.57
N GLU A 131 2.02 0.01 25.11
CA GLU A 131 2.36 -0.14 26.55
C GLU A 131 1.74 0.92 27.46
N GLU A 132 1.04 1.95 26.94
CA GLU A 132 0.25 2.88 27.77
C GLU A 132 -0.98 2.24 28.45
N ALA A 133 -1.18 0.93 28.21
CA ALA A 133 -2.15 0.10 28.93
C ALA A 133 -1.84 0.11 30.45
N ASN A 134 -2.89 0.24 31.24
CA ASN A 134 -2.78 0.42 32.70
C ASN A 134 -2.27 -0.89 33.36
N GLU A 135 -1.01 -0.96 33.77
CA GLU A 135 -0.40 -2.14 34.41
C GLU A 135 -1.17 -2.67 35.62
N ASP A 136 -2.10 -1.88 36.18
CA ASP A 136 -2.91 -2.24 37.37
C ASP A 136 -4.24 -2.93 37.02
N ASP A 137 -4.61 -3.05 35.70
CA ASP A 137 -5.82 -3.75 35.26
C ASP A 137 -5.46 -5.13 34.67
N PRO A 138 -5.78 -6.26 35.32
CA PRO A 138 -5.45 -7.59 34.82
C PRO A 138 -6.23 -8.00 33.56
N ASP A 139 -7.28 -7.25 33.19
CA ASP A 139 -8.07 -7.44 31.98
C ASP A 139 -7.64 -6.50 30.86
N ASP A 140 -6.58 -5.68 31.08
CA ASP A 140 -6.07 -4.76 30.08
C ASP A 140 -5.28 -5.47 28.99
N PHE A 141 -5.45 -5.01 27.76
CA PHE A 141 -4.81 -5.58 26.58
C PHE A 141 -3.26 -5.41 26.65
N ASN A 142 -2.54 -6.51 26.71
CA ASN A 142 -1.08 -6.51 26.76
C ASN A 142 -0.50 -7.09 25.46
N LEU A 143 -0.09 -6.22 24.55
CA LEU A 143 0.43 -6.58 23.24
C LEU A 143 1.73 -7.40 23.33
N ASN A 144 2.64 -7.09 24.27
CA ASN A 144 3.89 -7.83 24.46
C ASN A 144 3.61 -9.29 24.87
N LYS A 145 2.63 -9.50 25.75
CA LYS A 145 2.23 -10.83 26.18
C LYS A 145 1.60 -11.60 25.01
N LEU A 146 0.67 -10.97 24.27
CA LEU A 146 0.00 -11.58 23.14
C LEU A 146 0.99 -11.99 22.04
N MET A 147 1.91 -11.10 21.69
CA MET A 147 2.97 -11.38 20.72
C MET A 147 3.88 -12.52 21.19
N GLY A 148 4.25 -12.55 22.46
CA GLY A 148 5.06 -13.62 23.04
C GLY A 148 4.33 -14.97 23.04
N GLU A 149 3.04 -15.00 23.35
CA GLU A 149 2.19 -16.19 23.30
C GLU A 149 2.05 -16.70 21.85
N PHE A 150 1.76 -15.83 20.89
CA PHE A 150 1.69 -16.17 19.48
C PHE A 150 3.01 -16.75 18.96
N MET A 151 4.13 -16.08 19.18
CA MET A 151 5.44 -16.53 18.68
C MET A 151 5.89 -17.86 19.31
N SER A 152 5.47 -18.16 20.56
CA SER A 152 5.79 -19.40 21.26
C SER A 152 4.76 -20.51 21.08
N SER A 153 3.62 -20.23 20.43
CA SER A 153 2.59 -21.21 20.17
C SER A 153 3.04 -22.28 19.16
N ASP A 154 2.46 -23.48 19.27
CA ASP A 154 2.61 -24.56 18.30
C ASP A 154 1.73 -24.38 17.06
N PHE A 155 1.04 -23.25 16.93
CA PHE A 155 0.20 -22.92 15.77
C PHE A 155 1.04 -22.89 14.49
N LEU A 156 0.54 -23.54 13.45
CA LEU A 156 1.03 -23.47 12.07
C LEU A 156 -0.18 -23.39 11.15
N PRO A 157 -0.14 -22.54 10.10
CA PRO A 157 -1.24 -22.43 9.15
C PRO A 157 -1.45 -23.75 8.39
N ASP A 158 -2.67 -23.97 7.93
CA ASP A 158 -3.02 -25.14 7.13
C ASP A 158 -2.30 -25.17 5.79
N GLU A 159 -2.06 -26.38 5.26
CA GLU A 159 -1.32 -26.60 4.00
C GLU A 159 -2.18 -26.46 2.72
N GLU A 160 -3.46 -26.12 2.83
CA GLU A 160 -4.35 -26.04 1.66
C GLU A 160 -4.20 -24.68 0.96
N PRO A 161 -3.56 -24.63 -0.24
CA PRO A 161 -3.44 -23.38 -0.99
C PRO A 161 -4.80 -22.96 -1.58
N GLU A 162 -5.16 -21.71 -1.47
CA GLU A 162 -6.17 -21.11 -2.33
C GLU A 162 -5.59 -20.98 -3.74
N ASP A 163 -6.09 -21.78 -4.67
CA ASP A 163 -5.60 -21.88 -6.07
C ASP A 163 -6.20 -20.80 -7.00
N ASP A 164 -6.70 -19.70 -6.43
CA ASP A 164 -7.30 -18.62 -7.19
C ASP A 164 -6.25 -17.61 -7.68
N ALA A 165 -6.42 -17.14 -8.91
CA ALA A 165 -5.61 -16.05 -9.45
C ALA A 165 -5.84 -14.78 -8.58
N PRO A 166 -4.78 -14.04 -8.23
CA PRO A 166 -4.92 -12.86 -7.38
C PRO A 166 -5.83 -11.84 -8.05
N CYS A 167 -6.80 -11.33 -7.29
CA CYS A 167 -7.69 -10.27 -7.73
C CYS A 167 -7.79 -9.22 -6.62
N LEU A 168 -7.26 -8.01 -6.89
CA LEU A 168 -7.20 -6.94 -5.91
C LEU A 168 -8.59 -6.59 -5.35
N CYS A 169 -8.70 -6.51 -4.03
CA CYS A 169 -9.94 -6.18 -3.33
C CYS A 169 -10.48 -4.80 -3.75
N ALA A 170 -9.58 -3.86 -4.04
CA ALA A 170 -9.91 -2.55 -4.61
C ALA A 170 -10.77 -2.66 -5.87
N LEU A 171 -10.40 -3.55 -6.79
CA LEU A 171 -11.14 -3.76 -8.03
C LEU A 171 -12.47 -4.46 -7.78
N LEU A 172 -12.51 -5.47 -6.91
CA LEU A 172 -13.74 -6.16 -6.53
C LEU A 172 -14.73 -5.20 -5.86
N ARG A 173 -14.25 -4.37 -4.93
CA ARG A 173 -15.07 -3.33 -4.31
C ARG A 173 -15.56 -2.32 -5.34
N TYR A 174 -14.68 -1.86 -6.24
CA TYR A 174 -15.04 -0.92 -7.29
C TYR A 174 -16.08 -1.47 -8.26
N GLU A 175 -16.08 -2.77 -8.54
CA GLU A 175 -17.12 -3.43 -9.35
C GLU A 175 -18.48 -3.42 -8.64
N LEU A 176 -18.53 -3.61 -7.31
CA LEU A 176 -19.74 -3.87 -6.55
C LEU A 176 -20.38 -2.63 -5.92
N VAL A 177 -19.62 -1.54 -5.69
CA VAL A 177 -20.13 -0.32 -5.03
C VAL A 177 -21.00 0.49 -5.98
N ASP A 178 -22.02 1.20 -5.45
CA ASP A 178 -22.91 2.09 -6.21
C ASP A 178 -22.16 3.31 -6.77
N GLU A 179 -22.62 3.85 -7.90
CA GLU A 179 -21.96 4.95 -8.62
C GLU A 179 -21.79 6.24 -7.79
N GLU A 180 -22.65 6.46 -6.78
CA GLU A 180 -22.63 7.68 -5.97
C GLU A 180 -21.46 7.72 -4.98
N ASP A 181 -20.94 6.55 -4.57
CA ASP A 181 -19.87 6.39 -3.57
C ASP A 181 -18.51 6.03 -4.19
N LYS A 182 -18.44 5.91 -5.51
CA LYS A 182 -17.23 5.56 -6.23
C LYS A 182 -16.31 6.76 -6.45
N GLY A 183 -15.05 6.59 -6.05
CA GLY A 183 -13.95 7.40 -6.57
C GLY A 183 -13.74 7.19 -8.08
N GLU A 184 -12.68 7.72 -8.63
CA GLU A 184 -12.26 7.46 -10.00
C GLU A 184 -11.15 6.42 -10.00
N MET A 185 -11.43 5.19 -10.44
CA MET A 185 -10.40 4.14 -10.54
C MET A 185 -9.50 4.42 -11.74
N LEU A 186 -8.22 4.63 -11.46
CA LEU A 186 -7.18 4.90 -12.44
C LEU A 186 -6.19 3.74 -12.47
N LEU A 187 -5.78 3.31 -13.66
CA LEU A 187 -4.62 2.46 -13.86
C LEU A 187 -3.46 3.36 -14.31
N LEU A 188 -2.62 3.74 -13.35
CA LEU A 188 -1.49 4.65 -13.53
C LEU A 188 -0.30 3.90 -14.14
N GLN A 189 0.53 4.62 -14.89
CA GLN A 189 1.85 4.20 -15.33
C GLN A 189 2.89 5.06 -14.58
N ILE A 190 3.34 4.57 -13.43
CA ILE A 190 4.28 5.28 -12.56
C ILE A 190 5.66 5.28 -13.22
N PRO A 191 6.33 6.44 -13.39
CA PRO A 191 7.57 6.55 -14.19
C PRO A 191 8.81 6.06 -13.42
N THR A 192 8.80 4.78 -13.05
CA THR A 192 9.92 4.04 -12.45
C THR A 192 10.01 2.66 -13.09
N ASP A 193 11.18 2.05 -13.06
CA ASP A 193 11.41 0.65 -13.43
C ASP A 193 11.54 -0.27 -12.21
N ASP A 194 11.41 0.30 -11.01
CA ASP A 194 11.40 -0.42 -9.73
C ASP A 194 10.05 -0.26 -9.02
N PRO A 195 9.19 -1.30 -8.98
CA PRO A 195 7.89 -1.20 -8.32
C PRO A 195 7.99 -0.93 -6.81
N ALA A 196 9.11 -1.21 -6.17
CA ALA A 196 9.30 -0.87 -4.76
C ALA A 196 9.47 0.64 -4.52
N ASP A 197 9.72 1.44 -5.58
CA ASP A 197 9.81 2.89 -5.50
C ASP A 197 8.44 3.60 -5.46
N ILE A 198 7.31 2.89 -5.65
CA ILE A 198 5.95 3.47 -5.70
C ILE A 198 5.64 4.42 -4.54
N PRO A 199 5.99 4.13 -3.26
CA PRO A 199 5.72 5.05 -2.16
C PRO A 199 6.37 6.43 -2.28
N ALA A 200 7.45 6.56 -3.05
CA ALA A 200 8.06 7.87 -3.31
C ALA A 200 7.32 8.66 -4.40
N TYR A 201 6.65 7.98 -5.33
CA TYR A 201 5.91 8.60 -6.43
C TYR A 201 4.46 8.91 -6.06
N LEU A 202 3.88 8.11 -5.17
CA LEU A 202 2.54 8.27 -4.61
C LEU A 202 2.68 8.28 -3.08
N PRO A 203 3.18 9.39 -2.49
CA PRO A 203 3.42 9.47 -1.06
C PRO A 203 2.09 9.55 -0.32
N PHE A 204 1.77 8.54 0.46
CA PHE A 204 0.66 8.54 1.40
C PHE A 204 1.15 7.99 2.75
N GLY A 205 0.34 8.09 3.78
CA GLY A 205 0.72 7.66 5.13
C GLY A 205 1.33 8.78 5.98
N GLY A 206 1.99 8.38 7.08
CA GLY A 206 2.48 9.34 8.08
C GLY A 206 1.37 9.89 8.99
N TRP A 207 0.23 9.21 9.06
CA TRP A 207 -0.91 9.49 9.94
C TRP A 207 -1.32 8.20 10.66
N ASN A 208 -1.84 8.34 11.87
CA ASN A 208 -2.08 7.22 12.79
C ASN A 208 -0.84 6.30 12.83
N ASP A 209 -1.01 4.99 12.65
CA ASP A 209 0.10 4.04 12.59
C ASP A 209 0.55 3.72 11.15
N CYS A 210 -0.05 4.34 10.14
CA CYS A 210 0.39 4.18 8.76
C CYS A 210 1.80 4.76 8.58
N PRO A 211 2.79 4.01 8.15
CA PRO A 211 4.15 4.48 7.96
C PRO A 211 4.23 5.62 6.93
N ASP A 212 5.17 6.51 7.09
CA ASP A 212 5.48 7.51 6.08
C ASP A 212 6.13 6.89 4.83
N ALA A 213 6.20 7.65 3.74
CA ALA A 213 6.72 7.17 2.46
C ALA A 213 8.17 6.64 2.54
N GLU A 214 9.01 7.18 3.42
CA GLU A 214 10.39 6.75 3.58
C GLU A 214 10.48 5.39 4.30
N THR A 215 9.68 5.21 5.34
CA THR A 215 9.52 3.93 6.02
C THR A 215 8.90 2.89 5.10
N GLN A 216 7.85 3.26 4.34
CA GLN A 216 7.25 2.37 3.35
C GLN A 216 8.26 1.90 2.30
N LEU A 217 9.16 2.76 1.80
CA LEU A 217 10.23 2.36 0.87
C LEU A 217 11.13 1.27 1.46
N ALA A 218 11.46 1.35 2.75
CA ALA A 218 12.28 0.32 3.39
C ALA A 218 11.59 -1.04 3.39
N PHE A 219 10.29 -1.08 3.73
CA PHE A 219 9.49 -2.30 3.70
C PHE A 219 9.28 -2.84 2.28
N THR A 220 8.90 -1.99 1.34
CA THR A 220 8.60 -2.41 -0.04
C THR A 220 9.81 -2.98 -0.74
N HIS A 221 11.00 -2.39 -0.57
CA HIS A 221 12.23 -2.93 -1.14
C HIS A 221 12.65 -4.23 -0.48
N TYR A 222 12.54 -4.33 0.85
CA TYR A 222 12.84 -5.57 1.58
C TYR A 222 11.92 -6.71 1.16
N TRP A 223 10.60 -6.47 1.12
CA TRP A 223 9.63 -7.48 0.73
C TRP A 223 9.71 -7.84 -0.75
N ARG A 224 10.05 -6.88 -1.61
CA ARG A 224 10.31 -7.17 -3.01
C ARG A 224 11.51 -8.09 -3.20
N GLU A 225 12.60 -7.86 -2.50
CA GLU A 225 13.78 -8.71 -2.57
C GLU A 225 13.48 -10.12 -2.04
N LYS A 226 12.80 -10.21 -0.91
CA LYS A 226 12.52 -11.46 -0.21
C LYS A 226 11.38 -12.27 -0.85
N TYR A 227 10.28 -11.63 -1.21
CA TYR A 227 9.04 -12.28 -1.63
C TYR A 227 8.59 -11.89 -3.05
N GLY A 228 9.26 -10.97 -3.71
CA GLY A 228 8.77 -10.38 -4.95
C GLY A 228 7.45 -9.59 -4.75
N ALA A 229 7.18 -9.16 -3.53
CA ALA A 229 5.99 -8.41 -3.20
C ALA A 229 6.12 -6.95 -3.66
N ILE A 230 5.12 -6.46 -4.39
CA ILE A 230 5.09 -5.12 -4.97
C ILE A 230 3.76 -4.45 -4.68
N PRO A 231 3.75 -3.15 -4.33
CA PRO A 231 2.51 -2.39 -4.25
C PRO A 231 1.78 -2.41 -5.59
N ALA A 232 0.47 -2.64 -5.60
CA ALA A 232 -0.33 -2.79 -6.81
C ALA A 232 -1.60 -1.93 -6.83
N ALA A 233 -2.19 -1.62 -5.68
CA ALA A 233 -3.37 -0.76 -5.58
C ALA A 233 -3.38 0.06 -4.30
N LEU A 234 -3.95 1.27 -4.39
CA LEU A 234 -4.37 2.09 -3.26
C LEU A 234 -5.86 2.41 -3.43
N ASP A 235 -6.67 1.99 -2.46
CA ASP A 235 -8.11 2.19 -2.44
C ASP A 235 -8.54 2.95 -1.17
N GLY A 236 -9.14 4.10 -1.35
CA GLY A 236 -9.26 5.03 -0.23
C GLY A 236 -7.88 5.59 0.16
N ALA A 237 -7.82 6.32 1.27
CA ALA A 237 -6.55 6.79 1.80
C ALA A 237 -5.87 5.75 2.71
N ASP A 238 -6.54 4.67 2.99
CA ASP A 238 -6.31 3.75 4.10
C ASP A 238 -6.05 2.30 3.68
N CYS A 239 -6.20 1.98 2.39
CA CYS A 239 -6.14 0.61 1.89
C CYS A 239 -5.03 0.43 0.85
N LEU A 240 -3.99 -0.32 1.16
CA LEU A 240 -2.88 -0.64 0.24
C LEU A 240 -2.83 -2.14 -0.03
N GLU A 241 -2.71 -2.52 -1.30
CA GLU A 241 -2.60 -3.92 -1.69
C GLU A 241 -1.32 -4.21 -2.45
N PHE A 242 -0.78 -5.40 -2.21
CA PHE A 242 0.42 -5.92 -2.88
C PHE A 242 0.10 -7.16 -3.69
N LEU A 243 0.80 -7.33 -4.80
CA LEU A 243 0.91 -8.60 -5.51
C LEU A 243 2.23 -9.29 -5.13
N VAL A 244 2.19 -10.61 -4.96
CA VAL A 244 3.31 -11.41 -4.43
C VAL A 244 3.72 -12.47 -5.47
N GLU A 245 4.95 -12.36 -5.97
CA GLU A 245 5.49 -13.31 -6.95
C GLU A 245 5.89 -14.64 -6.30
N ARG A 246 6.51 -14.57 -5.12
CA ARG A 246 7.05 -15.71 -4.36
C ARG A 246 6.35 -15.83 -3.01
N PRO A 247 5.14 -16.46 -2.96
CA PRO A 247 4.41 -16.65 -1.73
C PRO A 247 5.21 -17.41 -0.68
N VAL A 248 4.98 -17.09 0.59
CA VAL A 248 5.59 -17.82 1.71
C VAL A 248 4.90 -19.16 1.88
N THR A 249 5.66 -20.24 1.74
CA THR A 249 5.18 -21.63 1.87
C THR A 249 5.69 -22.32 3.14
N ASP A 250 6.69 -21.74 3.82
CA ASP A 250 7.16 -22.23 5.11
C ASP A 250 6.28 -21.66 6.22
N PRO A 251 5.59 -22.50 7.02
CA PRO A 251 4.68 -22.04 8.06
C PRO A 251 5.34 -21.17 9.14
N VAL A 252 6.60 -21.44 9.47
CA VAL A 252 7.33 -20.64 10.46
C VAL A 252 7.69 -19.27 9.89
N GLU A 253 8.06 -19.22 8.60
CA GLU A 253 8.30 -17.96 7.91
C GLU A 253 7.00 -17.15 7.77
N ALA A 254 5.83 -17.79 7.58
CA ALA A 254 4.54 -17.12 7.56
C ALA A 254 4.23 -16.43 8.90
N LYS A 255 4.53 -17.06 10.04
CA LYS A 255 4.42 -16.42 11.36
C LYS A 255 5.33 -15.20 11.50
N ASN A 256 6.58 -15.30 11.05
CA ASN A 256 7.50 -14.16 11.07
C ASN A 256 7.00 -13.02 10.17
N LEU A 257 6.48 -13.34 8.99
CA LEU A 257 5.90 -12.36 8.07
C LEU A 257 4.64 -11.69 8.67
N ALA A 258 3.82 -12.41 9.43
CA ALA A 258 2.68 -11.82 10.15
C ALA A 258 3.14 -10.72 11.13
N VAL A 259 4.26 -10.93 11.82
CA VAL A 259 4.87 -9.91 12.69
C VAL A 259 5.45 -8.74 11.89
N GLU A 260 6.09 -9.01 10.73
CA GLU A 260 6.55 -7.95 9.83
C GLU A 260 5.39 -7.11 9.30
N GLN A 261 4.27 -7.75 8.92
CA GLN A 261 3.05 -7.07 8.45
C GLN A 261 2.36 -6.30 9.57
N PHE A 262 2.32 -6.83 10.78
CA PHE A 262 1.85 -6.11 11.97
C PHE A 262 2.69 -4.85 12.24
N ALA A 263 4.02 -4.94 12.13
CA ALA A 263 4.87 -3.77 12.27
C ALA A 263 4.57 -2.68 11.20
N PHE A 264 4.13 -3.07 10.01
CA PHE A 264 3.76 -2.17 8.93
C PHE A 264 2.34 -1.61 9.11
N CYS A 265 1.41 -2.42 9.60
CA CYS A 265 0.00 -2.09 9.79
C CYS A 265 -0.51 -2.79 11.06
N SER A 266 -0.52 -2.06 12.17
CA SER A 266 -0.89 -2.58 13.49
C SER A 266 -2.36 -2.98 13.60
N ASP A 267 -3.22 -2.45 12.73
CA ASP A 267 -4.65 -2.75 12.72
C ASP A 267 -4.97 -4.14 12.16
N LEU A 268 -4.05 -4.76 11.39
CA LEU A 268 -4.33 -6.03 10.71
C LEU A 268 -4.84 -7.13 11.64
N PRO A 269 -4.13 -7.54 12.71
CA PRO A 269 -4.55 -8.69 13.51
C PRO A 269 -5.74 -8.42 14.44
N PHE A 270 -6.22 -7.16 14.51
CA PHE A 270 -7.25 -6.78 15.48
C PHE A 270 -8.49 -6.13 14.88
N GLN A 271 -8.36 -5.58 13.67
CA GLN A 271 -9.45 -4.87 13.00
C GLN A 271 -9.82 -5.49 11.66
N VAL A 272 -8.84 -6.10 10.96
CA VAL A 272 -9.07 -6.76 9.67
C VAL A 272 -9.26 -8.26 9.87
N PHE A 273 -8.44 -8.88 10.72
CA PHE A 273 -8.52 -10.28 11.14
C PHE A 273 -8.96 -10.37 12.60
N GLU A 274 -9.17 -11.56 13.08
CA GLU A 274 -9.57 -11.77 14.49
C GLU A 274 -8.35 -11.80 15.42
N ASP A 275 -7.19 -12.27 14.87
CA ASP A 275 -5.94 -12.44 15.60
C ASP A 275 -4.74 -12.66 14.65
N PHE A 276 -3.57 -12.91 15.23
CA PHE A 276 -2.34 -13.22 14.48
C PHE A 276 -2.38 -14.59 13.77
N GLU A 277 -3.15 -15.55 14.27
CA GLU A 277 -3.26 -16.86 13.64
C GLU A 277 -4.01 -16.73 12.32
N GLN A 278 -5.15 -16.04 12.33
CA GLN A 278 -5.93 -15.78 11.11
C GLN A 278 -5.16 -14.91 10.09
N LEU A 279 -4.42 -13.90 10.56
CA LEU A 279 -3.51 -13.15 9.68
C LEU A 279 -2.46 -14.06 9.05
N THR A 280 -1.87 -14.98 9.85
CA THR A 280 -0.85 -15.91 9.35
C THR A 280 -1.44 -16.88 8.30
N GLU A 281 -2.65 -17.38 8.53
CA GLU A 281 -3.38 -18.21 7.55
C GLU A 281 -3.60 -17.45 6.24
N PHE A 282 -4.04 -16.20 6.32
CA PHE A 282 -4.27 -15.36 5.14
C PHE A 282 -3.01 -15.14 4.29
N ILE A 283 -1.86 -14.90 4.93
CA ILE A 283 -0.61 -14.62 4.19
C ILE A 283 0.13 -15.88 3.75
N HIS A 284 -0.13 -17.02 4.39
CA HIS A 284 0.50 -18.30 4.01
C HIS A 284 0.04 -18.70 2.61
N GLN A 285 1.00 -18.88 1.70
CA GLN A 285 0.79 -19.18 0.28
C GLN A 285 0.04 -18.11 -0.53
N SER A 286 -0.33 -16.98 0.08
CA SER A 286 -1.06 -15.91 -0.61
C SER A 286 -0.21 -15.20 -1.65
N ARG A 287 -0.80 -14.92 -2.80
CA ARG A 287 -0.24 -14.09 -3.87
C ARG A 287 -0.68 -12.64 -3.81
N GLN A 288 -1.40 -12.28 -2.76
CA GLN A 288 -1.90 -10.94 -2.52
C GLN A 288 -1.82 -10.64 -1.03
N TRP A 289 -1.34 -9.43 -0.69
CA TRP A 289 -1.41 -8.92 0.66
C TRP A 289 -2.29 -7.68 0.69
N TYR A 290 -2.96 -7.48 1.83
CA TYR A 290 -3.91 -6.42 2.08
C TYR A 290 -3.54 -5.70 3.37
N PHE A 291 -3.51 -4.37 3.33
CA PHE A 291 -3.25 -3.51 4.48
C PHE A 291 -4.36 -2.47 4.59
N TRP A 292 -4.82 -2.24 5.79
CA TRP A 292 -5.82 -1.24 6.09
C TRP A 292 -5.54 -0.59 7.43
N TRP A 293 -5.62 0.73 7.48
CA TRP A 293 -5.39 1.55 8.68
C TRP A 293 -6.66 2.33 9.02
N ASP A 294 -7.05 2.33 10.35
CA ASP A 294 -8.22 3.07 10.85
C ASP A 294 -7.94 4.56 11.05
#